data_c740cc048d560aae0a784b98e4f6dd65
#
_entry.id   c740cc048d560aae0a784b98e4f6dd65
#
_cell.length_a   1.000
_cell.length_b   1.000
_cell.length_c   1.000
_cell.angle_alpha   90.00
_cell.angle_beta   90.00
_cell.angle_gamma   90.00
#
_symmetry.space_group_name_H-M   'P 1'
#
loop_
_entity.id
_entity.type
_entity.pdbx_description
1 polymer ?
#
loop_
_entity_poly.entity_id
_entity_poly.type
_entity_poly.pdbx_seq_one_letter_code
_entity_poly.pdbx_strand_id
1 'polypeptide(L)'
;MQNKKVLKIEKEIQKTREKITEQQNKLKELEMQKTEAENLEIVQMVRSLHMTPAELSVFLAKGVIPDNESVTKNEYMEDMENEE
;
A
#
# COMPACT_ATOMS: atom_id res chain seq x y z
N MET A 1 51.15 -2.56 9.54
CA MET A 1 50.92 -1.38 8.72
C MET A 1 49.70 -1.56 7.82
N GLN A 2 48.84 -0.59 7.83
CA GLN A 2 47.67 -0.70 6.99
C GLN A 2 47.96 -0.20 5.59
N ASN A 3 47.42 -0.91 4.64
CA ASN A 3 47.53 -0.55 3.24
C ASN A 3 46.59 0.62 2.96
N LYS A 4 47.12 1.69 2.38
CA LYS A 4 46.33 2.87 2.08
C LYS A 4 45.18 2.56 1.14
N LYS A 5 45.43 1.64 0.23
CA LYS A 5 44.40 1.23 -0.71
C LYS A 5 43.25 0.54 -0.02
N VAL A 6 43.57 -0.31 0.96
CA VAL A 6 42.56 -1.00 1.74
C VAL A 6 41.74 0.00 2.53
N LEU A 7 42.40 0.97 3.16
CA LEU A 7 41.69 1.99 3.92
C LEU A 7 40.72 2.79 3.05
N LYS A 8 41.17 3.11 1.85
CA LYS A 8 40.37 3.87 0.93
C LYS A 8 39.12 3.07 0.52
N ILE A 9 39.32 1.80 0.24
CA ILE A 9 38.23 0.93 -0.13
C ILE A 9 37.27 0.75 1.03
N GLU A 10 37.77 0.63 2.23
CA GLU A 10 36.93 0.50 3.41
C GLU A 10 36.03 1.72 3.60
N LYS A 11 36.60 2.90 3.34
CA LYS A 11 35.81 4.13 3.41
C LYS A 11 34.70 4.13 2.37
N GLU A 12 35.02 3.67 1.18
CA GLU A 12 34.02 3.59 0.13
C GLU A 12 32.92 2.60 0.50
N ILE A 13 33.30 1.49 1.09
CA ILE A 13 32.32 0.50 1.55
C ILE A 13 31.41 1.13 2.58
N GLN A 14 31.97 1.86 3.53
CA GLN A 14 31.16 2.49 4.57
C GLN A 14 30.18 3.50 3.99
N LYS A 15 30.65 4.34 3.06
CA LYS A 15 29.77 5.30 2.42
C LYS A 15 28.65 4.62 1.65
N THR A 16 29.00 3.55 0.98
CA THR A 16 28.01 2.82 0.20
C THR A 16 26.95 2.21 1.10
N ARG A 17 27.38 1.65 2.23
CA ARG A 17 26.43 1.09 3.18
C ARG A 17 25.48 2.15 3.72
N GLU A 18 26.00 3.35 3.97
CA GLU A 18 25.17 4.44 4.45
C GLU A 18 24.13 4.83 3.40
N LYS A 19 24.55 4.86 2.15
CA LYS A 19 23.61 5.17 1.06
C LYS A 19 22.55 4.11 0.93
N ILE A 20 22.92 2.86 1.08
CA ILE A 20 21.96 1.77 1.02
C ILE A 20 20.92 1.93 2.12
N THR A 21 21.36 2.24 3.32
CA THR A 21 20.45 2.45 4.43
C THR A 21 19.49 3.61 4.16
N GLU A 22 20.03 4.71 3.64
CA GLU A 22 19.19 5.85 3.29
C GLU A 22 18.14 5.49 2.26
N GLN A 23 18.56 4.73 1.25
CA GLN A 23 17.63 4.36 0.18
C GLN A 23 16.58 3.38 0.68
N GLN A 24 16.97 2.49 1.58
CA GLN A 24 15.99 1.57 2.18
C GLN A 24 14.95 2.34 2.99
N ASN A 25 15.40 3.34 3.74
CA ASN A 25 14.47 4.16 4.52
C ASN A 25 13.56 4.96 3.60
N LYS A 26 14.10 5.48 2.51
CA LYS A 26 13.29 6.21 1.55
C LYS A 26 12.26 5.32 0.89
N LEU A 27 12.66 4.11 0.54
CA LEU A 27 11.73 3.15 -0.05
C LEU A 27 10.58 2.87 0.91
N LYS A 28 10.92 2.66 2.16
CA LYS A 28 9.91 2.39 3.19
C LYS A 28 8.92 3.54 3.29
N GLU A 29 9.46 4.76 3.27
CA GLU A 29 8.60 5.94 3.35
C GLU A 29 7.68 6.06 2.14
N LEU A 30 8.23 5.81 0.96
CA LEU A 30 7.44 5.87 -0.26
C LEU A 30 6.34 4.81 -0.27
N GLU A 31 6.65 3.63 0.23
CA GLU A 31 5.65 2.57 0.32
C GLU A 31 4.52 2.96 1.26
N MET A 32 4.87 3.64 2.37
CA MET A 32 3.85 4.14 3.28
C MET A 32 2.99 5.20 2.62
N GLN A 33 3.61 6.12 1.88
CA GLN A 33 2.87 7.15 1.16
C GLN A 33 1.95 6.54 0.11
N LYS A 34 2.42 5.52 -0.56
CA LYS A 34 1.61 4.83 -1.55
C LYS A 34 0.39 4.19 -0.89
N THR A 35 0.60 3.54 0.23
CA THR A 35 -0.50 2.92 0.96
C THR A 35 -1.51 3.96 1.41
N GLU A 36 -1.04 5.09 1.91
CA GLU A 36 -1.94 6.15 2.33
C GLU A 36 -2.75 6.71 1.16
N ALA A 37 -2.10 6.86 0.02
CA ALA A 37 -2.79 7.36 -1.16
C ALA A 37 -3.84 6.38 -1.64
N GLU A 38 -3.50 5.10 -1.61
CA GLU A 38 -4.46 4.06 -1.99
C GLU A 38 -5.65 4.02 -1.06
N ASN A 39 -5.38 4.18 0.25
CA ASN A 39 -6.45 4.20 1.23
C ASN A 39 -7.37 5.39 1.02
N LEU A 40 -6.80 6.54 0.70
CA LEU A 40 -7.60 7.72 0.43
C LEU A 40 -8.49 7.51 -0.80
N GLU A 41 -7.94 6.88 -1.82
CA GLU A 41 -8.71 6.54 -3.01
C GLU A 41 -9.90 5.66 -2.67
N ILE A 42 -9.65 4.65 -1.83
CA ILE A 42 -10.72 3.75 -1.42
C ILE A 42 -11.80 4.51 -0.66
N VAL A 43 -11.38 5.39 0.26
CA VAL A 43 -12.33 6.20 1.02
C VAL A 43 -13.17 7.05 0.08
N GLN A 44 -12.55 7.66 -0.93
CA GLN A 44 -13.30 8.48 -1.87
C GLN A 44 -14.27 7.66 -2.70
N MET A 45 -13.86 6.47 -3.09
CA MET A 45 -14.74 5.58 -3.83
C MET A 45 -15.96 5.19 -2.99
N VAL A 46 -15.72 4.87 -1.72
CA VAL A 46 -16.80 4.51 -0.82
C VAL A 46 -17.76 5.70 -0.64
N ARG A 47 -17.21 6.89 -0.48
CA ARG A 47 -18.03 8.08 -0.33
C ARG A 47 -18.90 8.33 -1.54
N SER A 48 -18.39 8.02 -2.72
CA SER A 48 -19.16 8.22 -3.94
C SER A 48 -20.36 7.30 -4.02
N LEU A 49 -20.37 6.25 -3.22
CA LEU A 49 -21.53 5.36 -3.16
C LEU A 49 -22.66 5.93 -2.30
N HIS A 50 -22.39 7.00 -1.57
CA HIS A 50 -23.39 7.66 -0.71
C HIS A 50 -24.00 6.69 0.31
N MET A 51 -23.16 5.86 0.89
CA MET A 51 -23.61 4.89 1.88
C MET A 51 -23.32 5.42 3.28
N THR A 52 -24.24 5.16 4.19
CA THR A 52 -23.98 5.42 5.61
C THR A 52 -22.98 4.40 6.14
N PRO A 53 -22.37 4.68 7.28
CA PRO A 53 -21.47 3.69 7.88
C PRO A 53 -22.15 2.34 8.13
N ALA A 54 -23.43 2.38 8.54
CA ALA A 54 -24.16 1.14 8.77
C ALA A 54 -24.35 0.36 7.48
N GLU A 55 -24.73 1.07 6.41
CA GLU A 55 -24.89 0.43 5.11
C GLU A 55 -23.59 -0.13 4.59
N LEU A 56 -22.51 0.61 4.79
CA LEU A 56 -21.20 0.14 4.36
C LEU A 56 -20.81 -1.12 5.11
N SER A 57 -21.10 -1.16 6.41
CA SER A 57 -20.80 -2.33 7.21
C SER A 57 -21.53 -3.56 6.67
N VAL A 58 -22.80 -3.39 6.31
CA VAL A 58 -23.58 -4.49 5.74
C VAL A 58 -23.01 -4.90 4.40
N PHE A 59 -22.66 -3.93 3.58
CA PHE A 59 -22.08 -4.23 2.28
C PHE A 59 -20.79 -5.02 2.41
N LEU A 60 -19.92 -4.60 3.31
CA LEU A 60 -18.64 -5.29 3.49
C LEU A 60 -18.83 -6.70 4.05
N ALA A 61 -19.84 -6.88 4.88
CA ALA A 61 -20.09 -8.19 5.48
C ALA A 61 -20.77 -9.14 4.49
N LYS A 62 -21.68 -8.62 3.68
CA LYS A 62 -22.52 -9.44 2.83
C LYS A 62 -22.28 -9.24 1.34
N GLY A 63 -21.55 -8.19 0.98
CA GLY A 63 -21.32 -7.90 -0.42
C GLY A 63 -22.55 -7.38 -1.14
N VAL A 64 -23.49 -6.76 -0.42
CA VAL A 64 -24.73 -6.27 -0.99
C VAL A 64 -24.81 -4.75 -0.84
N ILE A 65 -25.07 -4.08 -1.95
CA ILE A 65 -25.33 -2.64 -1.92
C ILE A 65 -26.81 -2.45 -1.66
N PRO A 66 -27.19 -1.76 -0.55
CA PRO A 66 -28.60 -1.74 -0.11
C PRO A 66 -29.58 -1.24 -1.16
N ASP A 67 -29.22 -0.26 -1.95
CA ASP A 67 -30.14 0.33 -2.91
C ASP A 67 -30.04 -0.30 -4.27
N ASN A 68 -29.34 -1.41 -4.38
CA ASN A 68 -29.06 -1.97 -5.68
C ASN A 68 -29.28 -3.46 -5.64
N GLU A 69 -29.60 -3.98 -6.80
CA GLU A 69 -29.73 -5.42 -6.91
C GLU A 69 -28.41 -6.10 -6.73
N SER A 70 -28.46 -7.34 -6.38
CA SER A 70 -27.26 -8.10 -6.11
C SER A 70 -26.58 -8.61 -7.37
N VAL A 71 -26.92 -8.07 -8.50
CA VAL A 71 -26.49 -8.60 -9.79
C VAL A 71 -24.97 -8.64 -9.89
N THR A 72 -24.30 -7.58 -9.49
CA THR A 72 -22.85 -7.47 -9.65
C THR A 72 -22.08 -7.91 -8.41
N LYS A 73 -22.78 -8.31 -7.40
CA LYS A 73 -22.16 -8.61 -6.14
C LYS A 73 -21.13 -9.72 -6.24
N ASN A 74 -21.49 -10.79 -6.89
CA ASN A 74 -20.61 -11.95 -6.99
C ASN A 74 -19.38 -11.65 -7.83
N GLU A 75 -19.57 -10.89 -8.88
CA GLU A 75 -18.43 -10.51 -9.71
C GLU A 75 -17.44 -9.67 -8.94
N TYR A 76 -17.95 -8.75 -8.15
CA TYR A 76 -17.08 -7.92 -7.33
C TYR A 76 -16.27 -8.74 -6.37
N MET A 77 -16.91 -9.66 -5.71
CA MET A 77 -16.22 -10.46 -4.70
C MET A 77 -15.20 -11.39 -5.34
N GLU A 78 -15.52 -11.92 -6.49
CA GLU A 78 -14.58 -12.78 -7.20
C GLU A 78 -13.34 -12.00 -7.62
N ASP A 79 -13.54 -10.78 -8.10
CA ASP A 79 -12.43 -9.96 -8.50
C ASP A 79 -11.52 -9.66 -7.33
N MET A 80 -12.10 -9.36 -6.19
CA MET A 80 -11.31 -9.06 -5.02
C MET A 80 -10.53 -10.27 -4.53
N GLU A 81 -11.11 -11.42 -4.63
CA GLU A 81 -10.41 -12.64 -4.23
C GLU A 81 -9.25 -12.95 -5.16
N ASN A 82 -9.44 -12.68 -6.42
CA ASN A 82 -8.41 -12.99 -7.41
C ASN A 82 -7.22 -12.05 -7.34
N GLU A 83 -7.40 -10.92 -6.74
CA GLU A 83 -6.32 -9.95 -6.66
C GLU A 83 -5.30 -10.29 -5.59
N GLU A 84 -5.60 -11.21 -4.76
CA GLU A 84 -4.63 -11.62 -3.79
C GLU A 84 -3.49 -12.37 -4.44
#